data_24bc75d96f95e1eeb110d219c2e1035b
#
_entry.id   24bc75d96f95e1eeb110d219c2e1035b
#
_cell.length_a   1.000
_cell.length_b   1.000
_cell.length_c   1.000
_cell.angle_alpha   90.00
_cell.angle_beta   90.00
_cell.angle_gamma   90.00
#
_symmetry.space_group_name_H-M   'P 1'
#
loop_
_entity.id
_entity.type
_entity.pdbx_description
1 polymer ?
#
loop_
_entity_poly.entity_id
_entity_poly.type
_entity_poly.pdbx_seq_one_letter_code
_entity_poly.pdbx_strand_id
1 'polypeptide(L)'
;MKLHLDDNALGTCVSCGLCLPHCPTFRVTGEEALSPRGRIAAMRAVQFESAEVSGDFVHFMETCVQCRGCEPACPSGVPFGQLMEGTRDTLAGNKRMTPWWQRLGYRVLGHHRLLLAGSSLLAFGQRLRLVPKRMGLPKLPLRRGAPTPSSGNDAWLFTGCVMDAWQRDTHRSTAKVLAAVDVSCRVPGSGGACCGALHVHAGLIDEAKSLAERVIGSMPGDAPIVVNSAGCGAALKDYGHLLGTSEAEEFSLRVYDASEFVAPLIDRLPIRRRLGPVTVQDPCHLRHVQHAHLPVRTVLAAVADVVELDDEGLCCGAGGAYSTLQPELAGQIRERKLASIGRAGPQVVASANPGCAYHLAAAGVHVRHPMDLVAEAL
;
A
#
# COMPACT_ATOMS: atom_id res chain seq x y z
N MET A 1 18.65 -10.62 22.85
CA MET A 1 17.75 -9.46 22.60
C MET A 1 16.33 -9.97 22.66
N LYS A 2 15.42 -9.32 23.37
CA LYS A 2 13.98 -9.64 23.35
C LYS A 2 13.28 -8.80 22.28
N LEU A 3 12.24 -9.37 21.66
CA LEU A 3 11.47 -8.68 20.60
C LEU A 3 10.38 -7.76 21.19
N HIS A 4 10.03 -7.94 22.47
CA HIS A 4 8.97 -7.20 23.16
C HIS A 4 7.60 -7.28 22.47
N LEU A 5 7.29 -8.45 21.89
CA LEU A 5 5.99 -8.74 21.29
C LEU A 5 4.97 -9.13 22.33
N ASP A 6 3.69 -9.02 22.00
CA ASP A 6 2.62 -9.58 22.84
C ASP A 6 2.71 -11.12 22.83
N ASP A 7 2.95 -11.70 24.01
CA ASP A 7 3.13 -13.13 24.20
C ASP A 7 1.87 -13.93 23.84
N ASN A 8 0.68 -13.37 24.09
CA ASN A 8 -0.59 -14.01 23.75
C ASN A 8 -0.78 -14.04 22.22
N ALA A 9 -0.56 -12.89 21.56
CA ALA A 9 -0.65 -12.79 20.11
C ALA A 9 0.33 -13.77 19.42
N LEU A 10 1.57 -13.85 19.93
CA LEU A 10 2.57 -14.76 19.43
C LEU A 10 2.21 -16.23 19.72
N GLY A 11 1.58 -16.49 20.89
CA GLY A 11 1.08 -17.80 21.30
C GLY A 11 -0.11 -18.33 20.49
N THR A 12 -0.89 -17.46 19.85
CA THR A 12 -2.11 -17.83 19.10
C THR A 12 -1.86 -18.75 17.91
N CYS A 13 -0.65 -18.75 17.33
CA CYS A 13 -0.35 -19.59 16.17
C CYS A 13 -0.24 -21.07 16.54
N VAL A 14 -1.11 -21.91 15.99
CA VAL A 14 -1.12 -23.38 16.19
C VAL A 14 -0.35 -24.15 15.09
N SER A 15 0.40 -23.45 14.26
CA SER A 15 1.26 -24.02 13.20
C SER A 15 0.54 -24.89 12.14
N CYS A 16 -0.76 -24.69 11.92
CA CYS A 16 -1.58 -25.53 11.02
C CYS A 16 -1.21 -25.43 9.53
N GLY A 17 -0.56 -24.34 9.09
CA GLY A 17 -0.10 -24.16 7.70
C GLY A 17 -1.10 -23.56 6.72
N LEU A 18 -2.35 -23.25 7.11
CA LEU A 18 -3.36 -22.66 6.22
C LEU A 18 -2.95 -21.30 5.62
N CYS A 19 -2.01 -20.59 6.26
CA CYS A 19 -1.45 -19.35 5.74
C CYS A 19 -0.42 -19.55 4.59
N LEU A 20 0.10 -20.76 4.38
CA LEU A 20 1.17 -21.02 3.40
C LEU A 20 0.77 -20.69 1.95
N PRO A 21 -0.40 -21.14 1.43
CA PRO A 21 -0.84 -20.82 0.07
C PRO A 21 -1.02 -19.32 -0.18
N HIS A 22 -1.27 -18.53 0.87
CA HIS A 22 -1.50 -17.10 0.80
C HIS A 22 -0.21 -16.26 0.95
N CYS A 23 0.93 -16.91 1.26
CA CYS A 23 2.20 -16.21 1.42
C CYS A 23 2.96 -16.12 0.10
N PRO A 24 3.18 -14.90 -0.45
CA PRO A 24 3.85 -14.75 -1.73
C PRO A 24 5.31 -15.23 -1.70
N THR A 25 6.04 -14.99 -0.60
CA THR A 25 7.43 -15.45 -0.47
C THR A 25 7.54 -16.97 -0.41
N PHE A 26 6.71 -17.62 0.42
CA PHE A 26 6.68 -19.07 0.47
C PHE A 26 6.32 -19.71 -0.89
N ARG A 27 5.36 -19.13 -1.61
CA ARG A 27 4.92 -19.64 -2.91
C ARG A 27 6.00 -19.63 -4.00
N VAL A 28 6.96 -18.71 -3.91
CA VAL A 28 8.05 -18.63 -4.91
C VAL A 28 9.30 -19.36 -4.48
N THR A 29 9.56 -19.48 -3.17
CA THR A 29 10.78 -20.14 -2.66
C THR A 29 10.58 -21.58 -2.20
N GLY A 30 9.38 -21.91 -1.70
CA GLY A 30 9.13 -23.19 -1.00
C GLY A 30 9.78 -23.26 0.39
N GLU A 31 10.45 -22.21 0.85
CA GLU A 31 11.18 -22.19 2.11
C GLU A 31 10.24 -21.90 3.29
N GLU A 32 10.19 -22.84 4.23
CA GLU A 32 9.34 -22.73 5.41
C GLU A 32 9.72 -21.51 6.28
N ALA A 33 11.00 -21.18 6.41
CA ALA A 33 11.46 -20.03 7.16
C ALA A 33 10.94 -18.69 6.60
N LEU A 34 10.61 -18.65 5.31
CA LEU A 34 10.02 -17.48 4.63
C LEU A 34 8.49 -17.52 4.61
N SER A 35 7.87 -18.48 5.31
CA SER A 35 6.42 -18.57 5.50
C SER A 35 5.95 -17.77 6.72
N PRO A 36 4.64 -17.47 6.86
CA PRO A 36 4.13 -16.78 8.05
C PRO A 36 4.35 -17.59 9.32
N ARG A 37 4.04 -18.90 9.33
CA ARG A 37 4.25 -19.75 10.50
C ARG A 37 5.72 -19.95 10.81
N GLY A 38 6.59 -20.08 9.81
CA GLY A 38 8.03 -20.19 10.01
C GLY A 38 8.62 -18.92 10.64
N ARG A 39 8.18 -17.73 10.19
CA ARG A 39 8.55 -16.46 10.82
C ARG A 39 8.05 -16.36 12.26
N ILE A 40 6.82 -16.80 12.56
CA ILE A 40 6.32 -16.85 13.93
C ILE A 40 7.13 -17.82 14.78
N ALA A 41 7.49 -18.99 14.26
CA ALA A 41 8.36 -19.93 14.97
C ALA A 41 9.73 -19.30 15.29
N ALA A 42 10.33 -18.57 14.35
CA ALA A 42 11.57 -17.85 14.58
C ALA A 42 11.41 -16.72 15.63
N MET A 43 10.30 -15.96 15.60
CA MET A 43 9.99 -14.96 16.63
C MET A 43 9.84 -15.60 18.03
N ARG A 44 9.17 -16.75 18.12
CA ARG A 44 9.02 -17.51 19.39
C ARG A 44 10.36 -17.97 19.93
N ALA A 45 11.22 -18.51 19.09
CA ALA A 45 12.54 -18.94 19.51
C ALA A 45 13.34 -17.79 20.12
N VAL A 46 13.28 -16.59 19.54
CA VAL A 46 13.93 -15.40 20.10
C VAL A 46 13.25 -14.91 21.36
N GLN A 47 11.90 -14.84 21.39
CA GLN A 47 11.14 -14.26 22.51
C GLN A 47 11.14 -15.17 23.73
N PHE A 48 10.89 -16.47 23.56
CA PHE A 48 10.66 -17.42 24.66
C PHE A 48 11.87 -18.30 24.99
N GLU A 49 12.66 -18.66 23.97
CA GLU A 49 13.77 -19.61 24.12
C GLU A 49 15.13 -18.92 24.14
N SER A 50 15.15 -17.57 24.08
CA SER A 50 16.38 -16.77 24.08
C SER A 50 17.32 -17.08 22.92
N ALA A 51 16.81 -17.56 21.79
CA ALA A 51 17.62 -17.78 20.60
C ALA A 51 18.28 -16.47 20.14
N GLU A 52 19.45 -16.60 19.53
CA GLU A 52 20.19 -15.45 19.03
C GLU A 52 19.50 -14.85 17.79
N VAL A 53 19.46 -13.52 17.71
CA VAL A 53 19.09 -12.81 16.50
C VAL A 53 20.23 -12.89 15.50
N SER A 54 20.25 -13.96 14.71
CA SER A 54 21.22 -14.24 13.66
C SER A 54 20.99 -13.37 12.41
N GLY A 55 21.92 -13.44 11.45
CA GLY A 55 21.72 -12.88 10.12
C GLY A 55 20.53 -13.50 9.38
N ASP A 56 20.33 -14.82 9.54
CA ASP A 56 19.20 -15.55 8.95
C ASP A 56 17.86 -15.06 9.52
N PHE A 57 17.79 -14.88 10.85
CA PHE A 57 16.57 -14.31 11.46
C PHE A 57 16.22 -12.95 10.83
N VAL A 58 17.22 -12.06 10.71
CA VAL A 58 17.01 -10.73 10.08
C VAL A 58 16.54 -10.91 8.63
N HIS A 59 17.18 -11.79 7.87
CA HIS A 59 16.80 -12.09 6.49
C HIS A 59 15.34 -12.56 6.37
N PHE A 60 14.90 -13.48 7.26
CA PHE A 60 13.50 -13.96 7.26
C PHE A 60 12.51 -12.81 7.48
N MET A 61 12.84 -11.85 8.34
CA MET A 61 11.96 -10.70 8.61
C MET A 61 12.00 -9.67 7.47
N GLU A 62 13.16 -9.40 6.89
CA GLU A 62 13.31 -8.45 5.78
C GLU A 62 12.62 -8.92 4.49
N THR A 63 12.60 -10.22 4.24
CA THR A 63 11.98 -10.81 3.04
C THR A 63 10.45 -10.90 3.12
N CYS A 64 9.82 -10.53 4.22
CA CYS A 64 8.36 -10.42 4.28
C CYS A 64 7.87 -9.21 3.50
N VAL A 65 6.95 -9.42 2.54
CA VAL A 65 6.32 -8.34 1.74
C VAL A 65 5.37 -7.48 2.56
N GLN A 66 4.93 -7.96 3.74
CA GLN A 66 3.90 -7.35 4.59
C GLN A 66 2.55 -7.15 3.87
N CYS A 67 2.19 -8.09 3.02
CA CYS A 67 0.91 -8.07 2.30
C CYS A 67 -0.31 -8.43 3.17
N ARG A 68 -0.10 -9.02 4.34
CA ARG A 68 -1.10 -9.46 5.33
C ARG A 68 -2.14 -10.47 4.80
N GLY A 69 -1.92 -11.06 3.63
CA GLY A 69 -2.81 -12.09 3.09
C GLY A 69 -2.88 -13.38 3.91
N CYS A 70 -1.95 -13.58 4.85
CA CYS A 70 -1.96 -14.69 5.80
C CYS A 70 -2.97 -14.49 6.95
N GLU A 71 -3.40 -13.26 7.24
CA GLU A 71 -4.32 -12.98 8.35
C GLU A 71 -5.75 -13.47 8.08
N PRO A 72 -6.41 -13.11 6.95
CA PRO A 72 -7.74 -13.63 6.66
C PRO A 72 -7.76 -15.15 6.42
N ALA A 73 -6.62 -15.76 6.11
CA ALA A 73 -6.47 -17.20 5.98
C ALA A 73 -6.26 -17.93 7.32
N CYS A 74 -6.07 -17.18 8.41
CA CYS A 74 -5.77 -17.76 9.73
C CYS A 74 -7.04 -17.96 10.56
N PRO A 75 -7.49 -19.22 10.82
CA PRO A 75 -8.67 -19.44 11.64
C PRO A 75 -8.46 -19.08 13.11
N SER A 76 -7.20 -19.01 13.56
CA SER A 76 -6.87 -18.62 14.94
C SER A 76 -6.75 -17.10 15.11
N GLY A 77 -6.88 -16.30 14.03
CA GLY A 77 -6.84 -14.84 14.11
C GLY A 77 -5.47 -14.26 14.53
N VAL A 78 -4.36 -14.89 14.14
CA VAL A 78 -3.01 -14.39 14.46
C VAL A 78 -2.82 -12.98 13.87
N PRO A 79 -2.51 -11.94 14.67
CA PRO A 79 -2.28 -10.58 14.19
C PRO A 79 -0.85 -10.46 13.61
N PHE A 80 -0.62 -11.14 12.49
CA PHE A 80 0.72 -11.29 11.91
C PHE A 80 1.36 -9.95 11.54
N GLY A 81 0.57 -8.97 11.07
CA GLY A 81 1.05 -7.63 10.76
C GLY A 81 1.69 -6.97 11.97
N GLN A 82 0.98 -6.94 13.10
CA GLN A 82 1.47 -6.34 14.36
C GLN A 82 2.73 -7.05 14.87
N LEU A 83 2.76 -8.39 14.84
CA LEU A 83 3.95 -9.17 15.21
C LEU A 83 5.15 -8.83 14.33
N MET A 84 4.94 -8.69 13.02
CA MET A 84 6.00 -8.33 12.07
C MET A 84 6.49 -6.90 12.26
N GLU A 85 5.59 -5.95 12.47
CA GLU A 85 5.90 -4.54 12.72
C GLU A 85 6.70 -4.36 14.01
N GLY A 86 6.26 -4.97 15.12
CA GLY A 86 7.01 -4.95 16.38
C GLY A 86 8.38 -5.62 16.28
N THR A 87 8.49 -6.72 15.52
CA THR A 87 9.78 -7.37 15.26
C THR A 87 10.72 -6.45 14.49
N ARG A 88 10.24 -5.81 13.42
CA ARG A 88 11.04 -4.89 12.61
C ARG A 88 11.42 -3.63 13.36
N ASP A 89 10.54 -3.10 14.21
CA ASP A 89 10.85 -1.98 15.10
C ASP A 89 12.02 -2.30 16.02
N THR A 90 11.94 -3.45 16.70
CA THR A 90 13.03 -3.93 17.56
C THR A 90 14.35 -4.11 16.80
N LEU A 91 14.30 -4.70 15.60
CA LEU A 91 15.49 -4.90 14.76
C LEU A 91 16.08 -3.56 14.28
N ALA A 92 15.26 -2.63 13.85
CA ALA A 92 15.70 -1.33 13.38
C ALA A 92 16.25 -0.47 14.53
N GLY A 93 15.60 -0.47 15.69
CA GLY A 93 16.09 0.20 16.90
C GLY A 93 17.47 -0.29 17.32
N ASN A 94 17.73 -1.60 17.19
CA ASN A 94 19.04 -2.21 17.48
C ASN A 94 20.01 -2.18 16.28
N LYS A 95 19.74 -1.41 15.23
CA LYS A 95 20.58 -1.26 14.02
C LYS A 95 20.88 -2.56 13.29
N ARG A 96 20.06 -3.59 13.47
CA ARG A 96 20.16 -4.89 12.78
C ARG A 96 19.44 -4.87 11.43
N MET A 97 18.54 -3.90 11.22
CA MET A 97 17.76 -3.68 10.02
C MET A 97 17.72 -2.19 9.66
N THR A 98 17.33 -1.85 8.45
CA THR A 98 17.17 -0.47 7.97
C THR A 98 18.43 0.40 8.18
N PRO A 99 19.50 0.15 7.41
CA PRO A 99 20.78 0.86 7.54
C PRO A 99 20.60 2.37 7.27
N TRP A 100 21.63 3.17 7.63
CA TRP A 100 21.57 4.63 7.60
C TRP A 100 21.14 5.23 6.24
N TRP A 101 21.55 4.62 5.12
CA TRP A 101 21.18 5.09 3.78
C TRP A 101 19.70 4.87 3.45
N GLN A 102 19.10 3.77 3.93
CA GLN A 102 17.66 3.55 3.85
C GLN A 102 16.91 4.56 4.72
N ARG A 103 17.38 4.80 5.96
CA ARG A 103 16.80 5.81 6.86
C ARG A 103 16.81 7.21 6.21
N LEU A 104 17.92 7.56 5.53
CA LEU A 104 17.98 8.81 4.77
C LEU A 104 16.92 8.86 3.66
N GLY A 105 16.75 7.77 2.92
CA GLY A 105 15.70 7.65 1.90
C GLY A 105 14.29 7.85 2.49
N TYR A 106 13.98 7.20 3.61
CA TYR A 106 12.69 7.37 4.30
C TYR A 106 12.49 8.80 4.83
N ARG A 107 13.53 9.46 5.35
CA ARG A 107 13.45 10.87 5.73
C ARG A 107 13.09 11.78 4.55
N VAL A 108 13.66 11.53 3.38
CA VAL A 108 13.30 12.29 2.16
C VAL A 108 11.83 12.08 1.80
N LEU A 109 11.30 10.86 1.92
CA LEU A 109 9.87 10.59 1.71
C LEU A 109 8.97 11.35 2.69
N GLY A 110 9.39 11.50 3.94
CA GLY A 110 8.71 12.28 4.98
C GLY A 110 8.74 13.79 4.75
N HIS A 111 9.61 14.30 3.86
CA HIS A 111 9.76 15.72 3.55
C HIS A 111 9.27 16.03 2.13
N HIS A 112 8.01 16.40 2.01
CA HIS A 112 7.31 16.56 0.73
C HIS A 112 8.06 17.39 -0.31
N ARG A 113 8.62 18.55 0.06
CA ARG A 113 9.39 19.41 -0.86
C ARG A 113 10.65 18.72 -1.38
N LEU A 114 11.36 17.98 -0.52
CA LEU A 114 12.56 17.22 -0.91
C LEU A 114 12.19 16.06 -1.84
N LEU A 115 11.09 15.35 -1.55
CA LEU A 115 10.58 14.31 -2.42
C LEU A 115 10.25 14.87 -3.82
N LEU A 116 9.54 15.99 -3.89
CA LEU A 116 9.20 16.62 -5.17
C LEU A 116 10.44 17.04 -5.96
N ALA A 117 11.43 17.66 -5.32
CA ALA A 117 12.69 18.04 -5.97
C ALA A 117 13.47 16.79 -6.42
N GLY A 118 13.65 15.82 -5.53
CA GLY A 118 14.34 14.57 -5.80
C GLY A 118 13.69 13.77 -6.93
N SER A 119 12.34 13.71 -6.98
CA SER A 119 11.64 13.02 -8.06
C SER A 119 11.83 13.68 -9.42
N SER A 120 11.96 15.02 -9.49
CA SER A 120 12.27 15.72 -10.74
C SER A 120 13.69 15.44 -11.22
N LEU A 121 14.66 15.46 -10.29
CA LEU A 121 16.05 15.10 -10.60
C LEU A 121 16.16 13.64 -11.05
N LEU A 122 15.46 12.73 -10.38
CA LEU A 122 15.43 11.31 -10.75
C LEU A 122 14.80 11.10 -12.14
N ALA A 123 13.69 11.78 -12.44
CA ALA A 123 13.06 11.75 -13.75
C ALA A 123 14.01 12.25 -14.87
N PHE A 124 14.77 13.31 -14.60
CA PHE A 124 15.77 13.83 -15.51
C PHE A 124 16.94 12.84 -15.69
N GLY A 125 17.47 12.29 -14.57
CA GLY A 125 18.51 11.26 -14.61
C GLY A 125 18.10 10.00 -15.38
N GLN A 126 16.83 9.57 -15.30
CA GLN A 126 16.31 8.47 -16.10
C GLN A 126 16.37 8.76 -17.61
N ARG A 127 16.12 10.01 -18.04
CA ARG A 127 16.22 10.42 -19.47
C ARG A 127 17.67 10.41 -19.96
N LEU A 128 18.60 10.75 -19.10
CA LEU A 128 20.04 10.68 -19.38
C LEU A 128 20.62 9.26 -19.20
N ARG A 129 19.80 8.25 -18.86
CA ARG A 129 20.23 6.87 -18.59
C ARG A 129 21.24 6.73 -17.45
N LEU A 130 21.27 7.71 -16.54
CA LEU A 130 22.14 7.71 -15.35
C LEU A 130 21.60 6.83 -14.22
N VAL A 131 20.29 6.49 -14.25
CA VAL A 131 19.65 5.65 -13.25
C VAL A 131 19.67 4.19 -13.72
N PRO A 132 20.34 3.29 -12.96
CA PRO A 132 20.42 1.88 -13.33
C PRO A 132 19.04 1.22 -13.40
N LYS A 133 18.78 0.45 -14.46
CA LYS A 133 17.50 -0.30 -14.62
C LYS A 133 17.23 -1.29 -13.48
N ARG A 134 18.29 -1.81 -12.83
CA ARG A 134 18.20 -2.71 -11.66
C ARG A 134 17.47 -2.10 -10.47
N MET A 135 17.34 -0.78 -10.40
CA MET A 135 16.55 -0.11 -9.34
C MET A 135 15.04 -0.34 -9.47
N GLY A 136 14.56 -0.92 -10.58
CA GLY A 136 13.14 -1.26 -10.77
C GLY A 136 12.19 -0.07 -10.72
N LEU A 137 12.71 1.17 -10.86
CA LEU A 137 11.90 2.38 -10.79
C LEU A 137 11.10 2.57 -12.08
N PRO A 138 9.82 2.94 -11.98
CA PRO A 138 9.01 3.27 -13.15
C PRO A 138 9.59 4.49 -13.88
N LYS A 139 9.21 4.68 -15.13
CA LYS A 139 9.55 5.90 -15.88
C LYS A 139 8.75 7.07 -15.31
N LEU A 140 9.43 7.93 -14.55
CA LEU A 140 8.82 9.05 -13.87
C LEU A 140 8.44 10.18 -14.85
N PRO A 141 7.34 10.91 -14.60
CA PRO A 141 6.96 12.05 -15.43
C PRO A 141 7.95 13.21 -15.23
N LEU A 142 8.37 13.84 -16.34
CA LEU A 142 9.19 15.07 -16.28
C LEU A 142 8.40 16.29 -15.81
N ARG A 143 7.13 16.35 -16.22
CA ARG A 143 6.20 17.39 -15.80
C ARG A 143 5.16 16.77 -14.88
N ARG A 144 5.03 17.30 -13.70
CA ARG A 144 3.94 16.93 -12.79
C ARG A 144 2.68 17.63 -13.28
N GLY A 145 1.54 16.94 -13.20
CA GLY A 145 0.23 17.56 -13.39
C GLY A 145 0.01 18.74 -12.43
N ALA A 146 -0.95 19.61 -12.74
CA ALA A 146 -1.35 20.66 -11.82
C ALA A 146 -1.82 20.05 -10.49
N PRO A 147 -1.60 20.71 -9.34
CA PRO A 147 -2.19 20.30 -8.07
C PRO A 147 -3.72 20.24 -8.19
N THR A 148 -4.35 19.34 -7.45
CA THR A 148 -5.80 19.28 -7.37
C THR A 148 -6.30 20.48 -6.59
N PRO A 149 -7.17 21.32 -7.16
CA PRO A 149 -7.75 22.45 -6.43
C PRO A 149 -8.77 21.95 -5.41
N SER A 150 -8.88 22.64 -4.28
CA SER A 150 -10.01 22.45 -3.38
C SER A 150 -11.28 23.08 -4.01
N SER A 151 -12.40 22.35 -3.92
CA SER A 151 -13.71 22.76 -4.46
C SER A 151 -14.76 23.04 -3.37
N GLY A 152 -14.50 22.69 -2.14
CA GLY A 152 -15.40 22.85 -0.99
C GLY A 152 -14.95 22.05 0.22
N ASN A 153 -15.89 21.69 1.11
CA ASN A 153 -15.56 21.13 2.44
C ASN A 153 -16.29 19.83 2.79
N ASP A 154 -17.01 19.19 1.85
CA ASP A 154 -17.80 17.98 2.14
C ASP A 154 -16.92 16.76 2.44
N ALA A 155 -15.71 16.70 1.84
CA ALA A 155 -14.75 15.66 2.09
C ALA A 155 -13.31 16.17 2.02
N TRP A 156 -12.39 15.48 2.67
CA TRP A 156 -10.96 15.62 2.43
C TRP A 156 -10.53 14.65 1.32
N LEU A 157 -9.70 15.09 0.39
CA LEU A 157 -9.00 14.21 -0.56
C LEU A 157 -7.53 14.13 -0.14
N PHE A 158 -7.13 13.00 0.45
CA PHE A 158 -5.74 12.78 0.84
C PHE A 158 -4.87 12.48 -0.38
N THR A 159 -3.85 13.30 -0.62
CA THR A 159 -3.00 13.20 -1.81
C THR A 159 -1.75 12.33 -1.61
N GLY A 160 -1.32 12.15 -0.36
CA GLY A 160 -0.14 11.35 -0.06
C GLY A 160 1.16 11.97 -0.61
N CYS A 161 2.24 11.20 -0.55
CA CYS A 161 3.56 11.64 -0.99
C CYS A 161 3.88 11.24 -2.44
N VAL A 162 3.89 9.93 -2.73
CA VAL A 162 4.26 9.37 -4.04
C VAL A 162 3.23 9.73 -5.11
N MET A 163 1.94 9.66 -4.79
CA MET A 163 0.89 9.99 -5.75
C MET A 163 0.88 11.49 -6.09
N ASP A 164 1.10 12.38 -5.12
CA ASP A 164 1.23 13.81 -5.43
C ASP A 164 2.49 14.11 -6.27
N ALA A 165 3.54 13.30 -6.12
CA ALA A 165 4.72 13.47 -6.95
C ALA A 165 4.53 12.95 -8.39
N TRP A 166 3.79 11.84 -8.59
CA TRP A 166 3.81 11.09 -9.86
C TRP A 166 2.45 10.80 -10.49
N GLN A 167 1.34 10.95 -9.74
CA GLN A 167 -0.03 10.57 -10.17
C GLN A 167 -1.07 11.65 -9.83
N ARG A 168 -0.73 12.93 -9.97
CA ARG A 168 -1.68 14.03 -9.73
C ARG A 168 -2.93 13.96 -10.60
N ASP A 169 -2.81 13.37 -11.78
CA ASP A 169 -3.95 13.21 -12.68
C ASP A 169 -5.01 12.29 -12.05
N THR A 170 -4.59 11.25 -11.32
CA THR A 170 -5.52 10.39 -10.55
C THR A 170 -6.23 11.15 -9.44
N HIS A 171 -5.57 12.09 -8.75
CA HIS A 171 -6.26 12.95 -7.78
C HIS A 171 -7.30 13.84 -8.45
N ARG A 172 -6.99 14.40 -9.63
CA ARG A 172 -7.95 15.20 -10.41
C ARG A 172 -9.13 14.35 -10.90
N SER A 173 -8.85 13.11 -11.34
CA SER A 173 -9.89 12.15 -11.69
C SER A 173 -10.80 11.86 -10.49
N THR A 174 -10.22 11.61 -9.32
CA THR A 174 -10.97 11.38 -8.09
C THR A 174 -11.82 12.59 -7.73
N ALA A 175 -11.27 13.81 -7.75
CA ALA A 175 -12.01 15.04 -7.50
C ALA A 175 -13.15 15.26 -8.52
N LYS A 176 -12.91 14.93 -9.82
CA LYS A 176 -13.97 14.97 -10.85
C LYS A 176 -15.10 13.99 -10.56
N VAL A 177 -14.78 12.76 -10.13
CA VAL A 177 -15.78 11.74 -9.77
C VAL A 177 -16.58 12.18 -8.54
N LEU A 178 -15.92 12.71 -7.50
CA LEU A 178 -16.59 13.25 -6.31
C LEU A 178 -17.55 14.40 -6.68
N ALA A 179 -17.08 15.35 -7.48
CA ALA A 179 -17.93 16.45 -7.94
C ALA A 179 -19.14 15.98 -8.78
N ALA A 180 -18.99 14.89 -9.53
CA ALA A 180 -20.07 14.29 -10.32
C ALA A 180 -21.17 13.63 -9.48
N VAL A 181 -20.91 13.35 -8.21
CA VAL A 181 -21.88 12.86 -7.21
C VAL A 181 -22.25 13.95 -6.18
N ASP A 182 -22.02 15.23 -6.52
CA ASP A 182 -22.32 16.41 -5.68
C ASP A 182 -21.54 16.47 -4.37
N VAL A 183 -20.32 15.91 -4.35
CA VAL A 183 -19.40 16.00 -3.21
C VAL A 183 -18.24 16.91 -3.54
N SER A 184 -18.17 18.06 -2.88
CA SER A 184 -17.01 18.95 -2.95
C SER A 184 -15.86 18.41 -2.08
N CYS A 185 -14.62 18.68 -2.48
CA CYS A 185 -13.49 18.22 -1.69
C CYS A 185 -12.44 19.31 -1.47
N ARG A 186 -11.74 19.20 -0.34
CA ARG A 186 -10.54 19.98 -0.05
C ARG A 186 -9.32 19.07 0.09
N VAL A 187 -8.18 19.63 -0.24
CA VAL A 187 -6.89 18.92 -0.20
C VAL A 187 -6.11 19.41 1.01
N PRO A 188 -5.53 18.51 1.81
CA PRO A 188 -4.73 18.91 2.96
C PRO A 188 -3.49 19.68 2.50
N GLY A 189 -3.02 20.61 3.32
CA GLY A 189 -1.76 21.32 3.11
C GLY A 189 -0.54 20.40 3.21
N SER A 190 0.64 20.98 3.34
CA SER A 190 1.92 20.23 3.39
C SER A 190 2.03 19.20 4.53
N GLY A 191 1.17 19.28 5.56
CA GLY A 191 1.07 18.30 6.64
C GLY A 191 0.53 16.93 6.18
N GLY A 192 -0.38 16.92 5.20
CA GLY A 192 -1.03 15.72 4.67
C GLY A 192 -0.23 14.96 3.61
N ALA A 193 1.10 15.06 3.59
CA ALA A 193 1.91 14.52 2.50
C ALA A 193 2.23 13.02 2.64
N CYS A 194 2.78 12.55 3.76
CA CYS A 194 3.22 11.17 3.92
C CYS A 194 2.43 10.47 5.04
N CYS A 195 1.79 9.35 4.70
CA CYS A 195 1.01 8.55 5.65
C CYS A 195 1.85 7.73 6.64
N GLY A 196 3.16 7.64 6.50
CA GLY A 196 4.01 6.84 7.38
C GLY A 196 4.06 5.33 7.08
N ALA A 197 3.23 4.79 6.19
CA ALA A 197 3.16 3.35 5.91
C ALA A 197 4.52 2.70 5.62
N LEU A 198 5.36 3.35 4.81
CA LEU A 198 6.69 2.82 4.49
C LEU A 198 7.65 2.88 5.70
N HIS A 199 7.44 3.81 6.62
CA HIS A 199 8.21 3.90 7.86
C HIS A 199 7.86 2.75 8.80
N VAL A 200 6.55 2.44 8.98
CA VAL A 200 6.09 1.26 9.71
C VAL A 200 6.71 0.00 9.13
N HIS A 201 6.63 -0.18 7.81
CA HIS A 201 7.22 -1.34 7.11
C HIS A 201 8.74 -1.45 7.29
N ALA A 202 9.43 -0.37 7.54
CA ALA A 202 10.87 -0.32 7.76
C ALA A 202 11.28 -0.46 9.25
N GLY A 203 10.31 -0.57 10.18
CA GLY A 203 10.56 -0.56 11.62
C GLY A 203 10.98 0.82 12.16
N LEU A 204 10.52 1.89 11.53
CA LEU A 204 10.78 3.28 11.92
C LEU A 204 9.49 3.86 12.55
N ILE A 205 9.07 3.25 13.67
CA ILE A 205 7.76 3.51 14.28
C ILE A 205 7.67 4.94 14.84
N ASP A 206 8.70 5.48 15.45
CA ASP A 206 8.69 6.84 15.99
C ASP A 206 8.52 7.89 14.87
N GLU A 207 9.23 7.70 13.77
CA GLU A 207 9.06 8.55 12.60
C GLU A 207 7.66 8.40 11.98
N ALA A 208 7.10 7.18 11.96
CA ALA A 208 5.74 6.94 11.48
C ALA A 208 4.69 7.64 12.36
N LYS A 209 4.83 7.58 13.69
CA LYS A 209 3.96 8.30 14.64
C LYS A 209 3.99 9.80 14.40
N SER A 210 5.18 10.40 14.28
CA SER A 210 5.31 11.84 13.99
C SER A 210 4.70 12.24 12.64
N LEU A 211 4.69 11.33 11.65
CA LEU A 211 4.03 11.55 10.37
C LEU A 211 2.50 11.46 10.53
N ALA A 212 2.00 10.49 11.28
CA ALA A 212 0.58 10.30 11.54
C ALA A 212 -0.03 11.52 12.27
N GLU A 213 0.62 12.01 13.33
CA GLU A 213 0.21 13.22 14.04
C GLU A 213 0.09 14.45 13.12
N ARG A 214 1.06 14.63 12.21
CA ARG A 214 1.01 15.71 11.21
C ARG A 214 -0.14 15.55 10.23
N VAL A 215 -0.44 14.33 9.82
CA VAL A 215 -1.55 14.02 8.91
C VAL A 215 -2.89 14.30 9.60
N ILE A 216 -3.07 13.86 10.85
CA ILE A 216 -4.26 14.13 11.66
C ILE A 216 -4.48 15.64 11.78
N GLY A 217 -3.47 16.40 12.21
CA GLY A 217 -3.55 17.85 12.34
C GLY A 217 -3.81 18.60 11.03
N SER A 218 -3.52 17.99 9.87
CA SER A 218 -3.75 18.61 8.55
C SER A 218 -5.18 18.46 8.03
N MET A 219 -5.98 17.59 8.62
CA MET A 219 -7.37 17.30 8.21
C MET A 219 -8.34 17.35 9.39
N PRO A 220 -8.49 18.51 10.05
CA PRO A 220 -9.35 18.68 11.21
C PRO A 220 -10.84 18.56 10.87
N GLY A 221 -11.66 18.37 11.91
CA GLY A 221 -13.13 18.27 11.83
C GLY A 221 -13.59 16.86 11.50
N ASP A 222 -14.88 16.72 11.15
CA ASP A 222 -15.57 15.42 11.06
C ASP A 222 -15.79 14.95 9.61
N ALA A 223 -15.40 15.77 8.61
CA ALA A 223 -15.60 15.44 7.22
C ALA A 223 -14.87 14.14 6.84
N PRO A 224 -15.47 13.26 6.00
CA PRO A 224 -14.85 12.04 5.55
C PRO A 224 -13.53 12.28 4.81
N ILE A 225 -12.63 11.32 4.89
CA ILE A 225 -11.30 11.38 4.27
C ILE A 225 -11.24 10.35 3.15
N VAL A 226 -11.24 10.81 1.91
CA VAL A 226 -11.17 9.95 0.72
C VAL A 226 -9.72 9.74 0.33
N VAL A 227 -9.32 8.47 0.20
CA VAL A 227 -7.94 8.07 -0.12
C VAL A 227 -7.96 7.20 -1.37
N ASN A 228 -7.20 7.58 -2.40
CA ASN A 228 -7.07 6.81 -3.64
C ASN A 228 -5.76 6.03 -3.74
N SER A 229 -5.25 5.56 -2.60
CA SER A 229 -4.05 4.73 -2.50
C SER A 229 -4.25 3.69 -1.41
N ALA A 230 -4.39 2.43 -1.77
CA ALA A 230 -4.68 1.34 -0.86
C ALA A 230 -3.70 1.23 0.32
N GLY A 231 -2.40 1.43 0.06
CA GLY A 231 -1.38 1.39 1.11
C GLY A 231 -1.49 2.57 2.09
N CYS A 232 -1.81 3.77 1.59
CA CYS A 232 -2.05 4.93 2.44
C CYS A 232 -3.36 4.77 3.22
N GLY A 233 -4.45 4.35 2.56
CA GLY A 233 -5.74 4.12 3.22
C GLY A 233 -5.63 3.12 4.37
N ALA A 234 -4.91 2.01 4.17
CA ALA A 234 -4.64 1.04 5.23
C ALA A 234 -3.90 1.67 6.42
N ALA A 235 -2.87 2.49 6.16
CA ALA A 235 -2.12 3.16 7.22
C ALA A 235 -2.97 4.19 7.98
N LEU A 236 -3.76 5.01 7.28
CA LEU A 236 -4.63 6.00 7.90
C LEU A 236 -5.73 5.35 8.76
N LYS A 237 -6.30 4.24 8.31
CA LYS A 237 -7.28 3.44 9.08
C LYS A 237 -6.66 2.78 10.33
N ASP A 238 -5.34 2.63 10.37
CA ASP A 238 -4.61 1.99 11.47
C ASP A 238 -3.97 2.99 12.46
N TYR A 239 -4.19 4.31 12.29
CA TYR A 239 -3.59 5.33 13.15
C TYR A 239 -4.04 5.21 14.61
N GLY A 240 -5.28 4.76 14.86
CA GLY A 240 -5.75 4.46 16.21
C GLY A 240 -4.85 3.46 16.92
N HIS A 241 -4.50 2.35 16.24
CA HIS A 241 -3.55 1.36 16.77
C HIS A 241 -2.12 1.92 16.89
N LEU A 242 -1.64 2.64 15.87
CA LEU A 242 -0.28 3.18 15.83
C LEU A 242 0.00 4.18 16.96
N LEU A 243 -0.95 5.08 17.24
CA LEU A 243 -0.80 6.16 18.21
C LEU A 243 -1.40 5.82 19.57
N GLY A 244 -2.42 4.97 19.64
CA GLY A 244 -3.12 4.60 20.87
C GLY A 244 -3.88 5.74 21.51
N THR A 245 -4.39 6.71 20.74
CA THR A 245 -5.15 7.87 21.21
C THR A 245 -6.56 7.90 20.61
N SER A 246 -7.54 8.41 21.39
CA SER A 246 -8.92 8.55 20.91
C SER A 246 -9.03 9.45 19.68
N GLU A 247 -8.25 10.52 19.60
CA GLU A 247 -8.20 11.40 18.42
C GLU A 247 -7.80 10.64 17.14
N ALA A 248 -6.81 9.74 17.26
CA ALA A 248 -6.38 8.92 16.14
C ALA A 248 -7.40 7.84 15.77
N GLU A 249 -8.11 7.28 16.75
CA GLU A 249 -9.22 6.34 16.52
C GLU A 249 -10.37 7.03 15.77
N GLU A 250 -10.82 8.20 16.23
CA GLU A 250 -11.84 9.02 15.57
C GLU A 250 -11.43 9.41 14.14
N PHE A 251 -10.17 9.80 13.96
CA PHE A 251 -9.61 10.09 12.64
C PHE A 251 -9.70 8.87 11.72
N SER A 252 -9.30 7.69 12.19
CA SER A 252 -9.29 6.44 11.42
C SER A 252 -10.68 6.03 10.94
N LEU A 253 -11.73 6.28 11.72
CA LEU A 253 -13.13 6.00 11.38
C LEU A 253 -13.67 6.85 10.21
N ARG A 254 -13.04 7.99 9.92
CA ARG A 254 -13.42 8.89 8.82
C ARG A 254 -12.76 8.52 7.49
N VAL A 255 -11.86 7.53 7.47
CA VAL A 255 -11.05 7.19 6.29
C VAL A 255 -11.77 6.16 5.41
N TYR A 256 -11.89 6.48 4.13
CA TYR A 256 -12.50 5.63 3.10
C TYR A 256 -11.59 5.49 1.89
N ASP A 257 -11.51 4.30 1.29
CA ASP A 257 -10.99 4.20 -0.07
C ASP A 257 -11.90 4.95 -1.05
N ALA A 258 -11.34 5.51 -2.12
CA ALA A 258 -12.13 6.28 -3.08
C ALA A 258 -13.27 5.48 -3.70
N SER A 259 -13.06 4.19 -3.97
CA SER A 259 -14.13 3.31 -4.49
C SER A 259 -15.14 2.96 -3.41
N GLU A 260 -14.70 2.76 -2.17
CA GLU A 260 -15.56 2.54 -1.01
C GLU A 260 -16.51 3.72 -0.77
N PHE A 261 -15.98 4.94 -0.90
CA PHE A 261 -16.78 6.16 -0.73
C PHE A 261 -17.77 6.39 -1.86
N VAL A 262 -17.37 6.12 -3.12
CA VAL A 262 -18.20 6.40 -4.30
C VAL A 262 -19.24 5.32 -4.57
N ALA A 263 -18.98 4.06 -4.23
CA ALA A 263 -19.87 2.94 -4.55
C ALA A 263 -21.33 3.13 -4.08
N PRO A 264 -21.64 3.64 -2.87
CA PRO A 264 -23.01 3.93 -2.45
C PRO A 264 -23.68 5.06 -3.23
N LEU A 265 -22.91 5.87 -3.94
CA LEU A 265 -23.38 7.04 -4.71
C LEU A 265 -23.39 6.78 -6.22
N ILE A 266 -23.18 5.52 -6.63
CA ILE A 266 -22.93 5.16 -8.03
C ILE A 266 -24.06 5.59 -8.98
N ASP A 267 -25.32 5.52 -8.53
CA ASP A 267 -26.51 5.90 -9.30
C ASP A 267 -26.58 7.40 -9.62
N ARG A 268 -25.79 8.24 -8.94
CA ARG A 268 -25.67 9.68 -9.20
C ARG A 268 -24.70 10.02 -10.31
N LEU A 269 -23.83 9.08 -10.73
CA LEU A 269 -22.83 9.35 -11.74
C LEU A 269 -23.45 9.52 -13.12
N PRO A 270 -23.24 10.66 -13.81
CA PRO A 270 -23.76 10.90 -15.17
C PRO A 270 -22.89 10.17 -16.21
N ILE A 271 -22.93 8.84 -16.20
CA ILE A 271 -22.13 8.00 -17.09
C ILE A 271 -22.60 8.21 -18.54
N ARG A 272 -21.66 8.58 -19.43
CA ARG A 272 -21.92 8.89 -20.85
C ARG A 272 -21.47 7.80 -21.81
N ARG A 273 -20.48 6.99 -21.40
CA ARG A 273 -19.98 5.90 -22.22
C ARG A 273 -19.55 4.70 -21.39
N ARG A 274 -19.61 3.52 -21.98
CA ARG A 274 -18.95 2.33 -21.43
C ARG A 274 -17.57 2.18 -22.06
N LEU A 275 -16.66 1.71 -21.25
CA LEU A 275 -15.31 1.34 -21.62
C LEU A 275 -15.27 -0.14 -22.06
N GLY A 276 -14.18 -0.56 -22.69
CA GLY A 276 -13.91 -1.99 -22.94
C GLY A 276 -13.67 -2.78 -21.64
N PRO A 277 -13.41 -4.10 -21.74
CA PRO A 277 -13.16 -4.96 -20.59
C PRO A 277 -11.99 -4.45 -19.73
N VAL A 278 -12.17 -4.50 -18.41
CA VAL A 278 -11.18 -4.08 -17.42
C VAL A 278 -10.94 -5.21 -16.43
N THR A 279 -9.70 -5.66 -16.33
CA THR A 279 -9.31 -6.67 -15.35
C THR A 279 -8.98 -6.01 -14.01
N VAL A 280 -9.53 -6.53 -12.92
CA VAL A 280 -9.30 -5.99 -11.57
C VAL A 280 -8.12 -6.69 -10.90
N GLN A 281 -7.12 -5.93 -10.53
CA GLN A 281 -6.03 -6.35 -9.65
C GLN A 281 -6.26 -5.75 -8.27
N ASP A 282 -6.56 -6.58 -7.28
CA ASP A 282 -6.71 -6.15 -5.90
C ASP A 282 -5.36 -5.83 -5.26
N PRO A 283 -5.13 -4.60 -4.79
CA PRO A 283 -4.02 -4.34 -3.89
C PRO A 283 -4.24 -5.08 -2.57
N CYS A 284 -3.21 -5.77 -2.09
CA CYS A 284 -3.28 -6.59 -0.88
C CYS A 284 -3.80 -5.80 0.35
N HIS A 285 -3.36 -4.56 0.53
CA HIS A 285 -3.82 -3.71 1.63
C HIS A 285 -5.30 -3.27 1.49
N LEU A 286 -5.81 -3.14 0.27
CA LEU A 286 -7.23 -2.88 0.04
C LEU A 286 -8.08 -4.11 0.37
N ARG A 287 -7.60 -5.31 -0.03
CA ARG A 287 -8.34 -6.56 0.14
C ARG A 287 -8.24 -7.10 1.57
N HIS A 288 -7.02 -7.21 2.12
CA HIS A 288 -6.76 -7.94 3.36
C HIS A 288 -6.74 -7.06 4.61
N VAL A 289 -6.48 -5.76 4.47
CA VAL A 289 -6.40 -4.83 5.60
C VAL A 289 -7.65 -3.96 5.70
N GLN A 290 -8.02 -3.31 4.59
CA GLN A 290 -9.19 -2.42 4.57
C GLN A 290 -10.53 -3.14 4.32
N HIS A 291 -10.51 -4.36 3.76
CA HIS A 291 -11.69 -5.11 3.31
C HIS A 291 -12.59 -4.34 2.32
N ALA A 292 -11.99 -3.38 1.58
CA ALA A 292 -12.67 -2.44 0.68
C ALA A 292 -12.46 -2.75 -0.82
N HIS A 293 -12.15 -4.01 -1.18
CA HIS A 293 -11.90 -4.42 -2.57
C HIS A 293 -13.19 -4.62 -3.39
N LEU A 294 -14.30 -5.01 -2.76
CA LEU A 294 -15.57 -5.22 -3.47
C LEU A 294 -16.15 -3.93 -4.06
N PRO A 295 -16.14 -2.78 -3.38
CA PRO A 295 -16.56 -1.50 -3.96
C PRO A 295 -15.85 -1.12 -5.25
N VAL A 296 -14.61 -1.56 -5.49
CA VAL A 296 -13.91 -1.35 -6.77
C VAL A 296 -14.69 -1.97 -7.93
N ARG A 297 -15.26 -3.16 -7.73
CA ARG A 297 -16.06 -3.83 -8.74
C ARG A 297 -17.36 -3.09 -9.00
N THR A 298 -18.03 -2.62 -7.96
CA THR A 298 -19.26 -1.81 -8.07
C THR A 298 -19.03 -0.59 -8.95
N VAL A 299 -17.97 0.20 -8.68
CA VAL A 299 -17.71 1.42 -9.46
C VAL A 299 -17.24 1.13 -10.88
N LEU A 300 -16.50 0.04 -11.10
CA LEU A 300 -16.04 -0.34 -12.42
C LEU A 300 -17.16 -0.97 -13.26
N ALA A 301 -18.02 -1.79 -12.69
CA ALA A 301 -19.16 -2.40 -13.40
C ALA A 301 -20.13 -1.38 -13.99
N ALA A 302 -20.23 -0.18 -13.40
CA ALA A 302 -21.01 0.91 -13.95
C ALA A 302 -20.45 1.44 -15.29
N VAL A 303 -19.14 1.33 -15.51
CA VAL A 303 -18.43 1.94 -16.66
C VAL A 303 -17.77 0.95 -17.61
N ALA A 304 -17.59 -0.32 -17.21
CA ALA A 304 -16.86 -1.34 -17.97
C ALA A 304 -17.38 -2.74 -17.67
N ASP A 305 -16.96 -3.72 -18.48
CA ASP A 305 -17.12 -5.14 -18.17
C ASP A 305 -15.94 -5.59 -17.30
N VAL A 306 -16.25 -6.02 -16.07
CA VAL A 306 -15.24 -6.40 -15.08
C VAL A 306 -14.79 -7.84 -15.31
N VAL A 307 -13.48 -8.04 -15.40
CA VAL A 307 -12.83 -9.36 -15.53
C VAL A 307 -12.04 -9.64 -14.24
N GLU A 308 -12.31 -10.78 -13.63
CA GLU A 308 -11.61 -11.22 -12.42
C GLU A 308 -10.32 -11.97 -12.74
N LEU A 309 -9.34 -11.84 -11.84
CA LEU A 309 -8.15 -12.68 -11.86
C LEU A 309 -8.40 -14.00 -11.12
N ASP A 310 -7.77 -15.07 -11.58
CA ASP A 310 -7.86 -16.42 -11.02
C ASP A 310 -6.87 -16.67 -9.86
N ASP A 311 -6.38 -15.61 -9.22
CA ASP A 311 -5.33 -15.68 -8.19
C ASP A 311 -5.79 -15.26 -6.79
N GLU A 312 -7.10 -15.11 -6.59
CA GLU A 312 -7.73 -14.80 -5.30
C GLU A 312 -7.15 -13.54 -4.61
N GLY A 313 -6.67 -12.57 -5.37
CA GLY A 313 -6.11 -11.33 -4.86
C GLY A 313 -4.71 -11.46 -4.28
N LEU A 314 -3.93 -12.46 -4.69
CA LEU A 314 -2.53 -12.61 -4.28
C LEU A 314 -1.69 -11.37 -4.60
N CYS A 315 -0.71 -11.13 -3.74
CA CYS A 315 0.17 -9.97 -3.83
C CYS A 315 0.89 -9.88 -5.19
N CYS A 316 1.04 -8.64 -5.70
CA CYS A 316 1.81 -8.37 -6.93
C CYS A 316 3.33 -8.31 -6.73
N GLY A 317 3.81 -8.35 -5.49
CA GLY A 317 5.23 -8.25 -5.16
C GLY A 317 5.78 -6.84 -4.94
N ALA A 318 4.98 -5.79 -5.11
CA ALA A 318 5.45 -4.41 -4.98
C ALA A 318 5.90 -4.05 -3.55
N GLY A 319 5.04 -4.31 -2.53
CA GLY A 319 5.33 -4.10 -1.10
C GLY A 319 5.93 -2.74 -0.73
N GLY A 320 5.51 -1.66 -1.38
CA GLY A 320 6.09 -0.34 -1.17
C GLY A 320 7.55 -0.27 -1.60
N ALA A 321 8.49 -0.18 -0.65
CA ALA A 321 9.93 -0.19 -0.91
C ALA A 321 10.49 -1.60 -1.20
N TYR A 322 9.72 -2.66 -0.91
CA TYR A 322 10.16 -4.05 -1.01
C TYR A 322 10.72 -4.40 -2.40
N SER A 323 10.01 -4.00 -3.48
CA SER A 323 10.47 -4.30 -4.84
C SER A 323 11.83 -3.68 -5.20
N THR A 324 12.22 -2.63 -4.51
CA THR A 324 13.55 -2.01 -4.66
C THR A 324 14.60 -2.67 -3.76
N LEU A 325 14.20 -3.11 -2.57
CA LEU A 325 15.10 -3.71 -1.58
C LEU A 325 15.31 -5.21 -1.80
N GLN A 326 14.28 -5.90 -2.33
CA GLN A 326 14.27 -7.34 -2.61
C GLN A 326 13.87 -7.62 -4.07
N PRO A 327 14.63 -7.12 -5.06
CA PRO A 327 14.19 -7.11 -6.48
C PRO A 327 13.97 -8.50 -7.06
N GLU A 328 14.75 -9.49 -6.64
CA GLU A 328 14.65 -10.87 -7.13
C GLU A 328 13.34 -11.54 -6.69
N LEU A 329 13.06 -11.55 -5.38
CA LEU A 329 11.82 -12.10 -4.84
C LEU A 329 10.59 -11.33 -5.34
N ALA A 330 10.66 -10.01 -5.39
CA ALA A 330 9.60 -9.17 -5.93
C ALA A 330 9.33 -9.48 -7.40
N GLY A 331 10.37 -9.73 -8.19
CA GLY A 331 10.28 -10.17 -9.58
C GLY A 331 9.58 -11.51 -9.74
N GLN A 332 9.99 -12.53 -8.96
CA GLN A 332 9.37 -13.86 -9.00
C GLN A 332 7.88 -13.82 -8.59
N ILE A 333 7.53 -13.02 -7.58
CA ILE A 333 6.14 -12.82 -7.16
C ILE A 333 5.35 -12.13 -8.28
N ARG A 334 5.92 -11.11 -8.93
CA ARG A 334 5.32 -10.41 -10.06
C ARG A 334 5.05 -11.35 -11.24
N GLU A 335 5.98 -12.23 -11.59
CA GLU A 335 5.79 -13.19 -12.69
C GLU A 335 4.53 -14.05 -12.50
N ARG A 336 4.24 -14.49 -11.28
CA ARG A 336 2.99 -15.23 -10.98
C ARG A 336 1.75 -14.37 -11.20
N LYS A 337 1.80 -13.09 -10.80
CA LYS A 337 0.71 -12.13 -11.04
C LYS A 337 0.55 -11.87 -12.54
N LEU A 338 1.63 -11.72 -13.29
CA LEU A 338 1.61 -11.53 -14.74
C LEU A 338 1.01 -12.74 -15.47
N ALA A 339 1.30 -13.96 -15.01
CA ALA A 339 0.70 -15.17 -15.56
C ALA A 339 -0.83 -15.18 -15.40
N SER A 340 -1.35 -14.78 -14.22
CA SER A 340 -2.79 -14.65 -13.98
C SER A 340 -3.40 -13.55 -14.87
N ILE A 341 -2.76 -12.37 -14.94
CA ILE A 341 -3.16 -11.29 -15.83
C ILE A 341 -3.20 -11.76 -17.28
N GLY A 342 -2.18 -12.49 -17.73
CA GLY A 342 -2.11 -13.03 -19.10
C GLY A 342 -3.26 -13.99 -19.44
N ARG A 343 -3.67 -14.85 -18.49
CA ARG A 343 -4.83 -15.74 -18.68
C ARG A 343 -6.16 -14.99 -18.76
N ALA A 344 -6.30 -13.90 -18.03
CA ALA A 344 -7.48 -13.03 -18.12
C ALA A 344 -7.57 -12.26 -19.44
N GLY A 345 -6.48 -12.15 -20.20
CA GLY A 345 -6.43 -11.51 -21.51
C GLY A 345 -6.74 -10.01 -21.51
N PRO A 346 -6.31 -9.19 -20.52
CA PRO A 346 -6.75 -7.81 -20.38
C PRO A 346 -6.07 -6.89 -21.40
N GLN A 347 -6.80 -5.86 -21.81
CA GLN A 347 -6.22 -4.67 -22.44
C GLN A 347 -5.83 -3.61 -21.38
N VAL A 348 -6.59 -3.52 -20.31
CA VAL A 348 -6.40 -2.60 -19.19
C VAL A 348 -6.55 -3.35 -17.87
N VAL A 349 -5.63 -3.09 -16.93
CA VAL A 349 -5.70 -3.58 -15.55
C VAL A 349 -6.01 -2.43 -14.61
N ALA A 350 -7.09 -2.53 -13.82
CA ALA A 350 -7.41 -1.58 -12.78
C ALA A 350 -6.69 -1.92 -11.48
N SER A 351 -5.99 -0.95 -10.88
CA SER A 351 -5.34 -1.11 -9.57
C SER A 351 -5.40 0.17 -8.75
N ALA A 352 -5.96 0.10 -7.55
CA ALA A 352 -6.15 1.22 -6.63
C ALA A 352 -4.90 1.48 -5.75
N ASN A 353 -3.70 1.14 -6.22
CA ASN A 353 -2.48 1.38 -5.44
C ASN A 353 -1.27 1.72 -6.33
N PRO A 354 -0.59 2.85 -6.09
CA PRO A 354 0.53 3.29 -6.92
C PRO A 354 1.68 2.29 -6.99
N GLY A 355 2.01 1.63 -5.86
CA GLY A 355 3.08 0.63 -5.82
C GLY A 355 2.80 -0.55 -6.76
N CYS A 356 1.58 -1.13 -6.71
CA CYS A 356 1.16 -2.19 -7.60
C CYS A 356 1.15 -1.73 -9.06
N ALA A 357 0.58 -0.54 -9.32
CA ALA A 357 0.49 0.02 -10.67
C ALA A 357 1.88 0.16 -11.31
N TYR A 358 2.84 0.74 -10.62
CA TYR A 358 4.20 0.92 -11.13
C TYR A 358 4.95 -0.39 -11.30
N HIS A 359 4.80 -1.32 -10.35
CA HIS A 359 5.49 -2.60 -10.40
C HIS A 359 5.02 -3.47 -11.58
N LEU A 360 3.72 -3.47 -11.86
CA LEU A 360 3.14 -4.16 -13.02
C LEU A 360 3.44 -3.42 -14.34
N ALA A 361 3.35 -2.09 -14.34
CA ALA A 361 3.67 -1.29 -15.53
C ALA A 361 5.14 -1.42 -15.95
N ALA A 362 6.07 -1.63 -15.01
CA ALA A 362 7.47 -1.92 -15.31
C ALA A 362 7.67 -3.23 -16.11
N ALA A 363 6.69 -4.13 -16.07
CA ALA A 363 6.65 -5.37 -16.88
C ALA A 363 5.77 -5.24 -18.13
N GLY A 364 5.38 -4.03 -18.53
CA GLY A 364 4.62 -3.77 -19.76
C GLY A 364 3.10 -3.85 -19.62
N VAL A 365 2.56 -4.05 -18.42
CA VAL A 365 1.10 -4.06 -18.21
C VAL A 365 0.55 -2.64 -18.28
N HIS A 366 -0.55 -2.45 -19.01
CA HIS A 366 -1.28 -1.18 -19.02
C HIS A 366 -2.17 -1.08 -17.79
N VAL A 367 -1.68 -0.39 -16.76
CA VAL A 367 -2.38 -0.24 -15.47
C VAL A 367 -2.99 1.15 -15.35
N ARG A 368 -4.24 1.22 -14.90
CA ARG A 368 -4.97 2.46 -14.62
C ARG A 368 -5.62 2.41 -13.24
N HIS A 369 -5.82 3.57 -12.65
CA HIS A 369 -6.56 3.65 -11.39
C HIS A 369 -8.07 3.55 -11.64
N PRO A 370 -8.88 2.89 -10.77
CA PRO A 370 -10.34 2.82 -10.93
C PRO A 370 -10.99 4.19 -11.14
N MET A 371 -10.58 5.20 -10.37
CA MET A 371 -11.13 6.56 -10.51
C MET A 371 -10.74 7.24 -11.84
N ASP A 372 -9.63 6.87 -12.47
CA ASP A 372 -9.28 7.36 -13.81
C ASP A 372 -10.24 6.80 -14.86
N LEU A 373 -10.62 5.53 -14.73
CA LEU A 373 -11.57 4.87 -15.62
C LEU A 373 -12.99 5.44 -15.45
N VAL A 374 -13.43 5.61 -14.20
CA VAL A 374 -14.73 6.23 -13.93
C VAL A 374 -14.77 7.67 -14.45
N ALA A 375 -13.76 8.49 -14.17
CA ALA A 375 -13.68 9.86 -14.65
C ALA A 375 -13.65 9.98 -16.18
N GLU A 376 -13.10 8.99 -16.88
CA GLU A 376 -13.10 8.92 -18.34
C GLU A 376 -14.50 8.63 -18.91
N ALA A 377 -15.34 7.90 -18.18
CA ALA A 377 -16.70 7.55 -18.59
C ALA A 377 -17.72 8.67 -18.36
N LEU A 378 -17.38 9.70 -17.55
CA LEU A 378 -18.17 10.93 -17.32
C LEU A 378 -17.98 11.93 -18.46
#